data_60521df6af7a592f7cb3f3634bab1c34
#
_entry.id   60521df6af7a592f7cb3f3634bab1c34
#
_cell.length_a   1.000
_cell.length_b   1.000
_cell.length_c   1.000
_cell.angle_alpha   90.00
_cell.angle_beta   90.00
_cell.angle_gamma   90.00
#
_symmetry.space_group_name_H-M   'P 1'
#
loop_
_entity.id
_entity.type
_entity.pdbx_description
1 polymer ?
#
loop_
_entity_poly.entity_id
_entity_poly.type
_entity_poly.pdbx_seq_one_letter_code
_entity_poly.pdbx_strand_id
1 'polypeptide(L)'
;MSGTIVAKIRFENASYQTHGELPRIGSHAPDVSLVNTRLHDVSLMHWSDKRKIMYIGISVDSEASARAVIRFDEYAAGCDDIALLIVSYDLPFAHKRFGQAHDLQVAEGLSAIRHAGFGENYGVLIVDGPLAGMFSPAVLVLDENNTIVHREHLEDITAEPDYKAAFRALGIDIDE
;
A
#
# COMPACT_ATOMS: atom_id res chain seq x y z
N MET A 1 31.78 -1.85 0.13
CA MET A 1 30.61 -2.47 -0.56
C MET A 1 29.41 -2.17 0.31
N SER A 2 28.59 -1.22 -0.11
CA SER A 2 27.31 -0.95 0.58
C SER A 2 26.37 -2.08 0.19
N GLY A 3 26.15 -3.05 1.09
CA GLY A 3 25.15 -4.08 0.87
C GLY A 3 23.78 -3.40 0.78
N THR A 4 23.06 -3.63 -0.31
CA THR A 4 21.67 -3.19 -0.42
C THR A 4 20.90 -3.86 0.71
N ILE A 5 20.34 -3.05 1.62
CA ILE A 5 19.46 -3.57 2.67
C ILE A 5 18.21 -4.08 1.96
N VAL A 6 17.88 -5.33 2.18
CA VAL A 6 16.69 -5.98 1.61
C VAL A 6 15.78 -6.42 2.74
N ALA A 7 14.47 -6.26 2.56
CA ALA A 7 13.50 -6.86 3.46
C ALA A 7 13.24 -8.31 3.05
N LYS A 8 12.73 -9.08 4.01
CA LYS A 8 12.37 -10.49 3.80
C LYS A 8 10.87 -10.66 3.90
N ILE A 9 10.34 -11.51 3.05
CA ILE A 9 8.94 -11.94 3.13
C ILE A 9 8.87 -13.45 3.25
N ARG A 10 7.81 -13.95 3.85
CA ARG A 10 7.50 -15.36 3.96
C ARG A 10 6.26 -15.69 3.14
N PHE A 11 6.40 -16.73 2.33
CA PHE A 11 5.29 -17.32 1.61
C PHE A 11 5.39 -18.85 1.73
N GLU A 12 4.32 -19.48 2.19
CA GLU A 12 4.32 -20.91 2.57
C GLU A 12 5.42 -21.20 3.61
N ASN A 13 6.38 -22.04 3.30
CA ASN A 13 7.46 -22.41 4.21
C ASN A 13 8.83 -21.84 3.80
N ALA A 14 8.85 -20.83 2.93
CA ALA A 14 10.08 -20.25 2.40
C ALA A 14 10.14 -18.74 2.61
N SER A 15 11.36 -18.21 2.62
CA SER A 15 11.61 -16.76 2.70
C SER A 15 12.19 -16.27 1.40
N TYR A 16 11.70 -15.11 0.96
CA TYR A 16 12.10 -14.43 -0.27
C TYR A 16 12.53 -13.00 0.05
N GLN A 17 13.12 -12.32 -0.92
CA GLN A 17 13.69 -10.99 -0.73
C GLN A 17 12.94 -9.94 -1.55
N THR A 18 12.92 -8.69 -1.01
CA THR A 18 12.49 -7.52 -1.76
C THR A 18 13.69 -6.72 -2.26
N HIS A 19 13.47 -5.88 -3.27
CA HIS A 19 14.44 -4.88 -3.73
C HIS A 19 14.45 -3.70 -2.75
N GLY A 20 15.37 -3.72 -1.78
CA GLY A 20 15.47 -2.67 -0.78
C GLY A 20 14.53 -2.83 0.41
N GLU A 21 14.24 -1.73 1.07
CA GLU A 21 13.33 -1.62 2.21
C GLU A 21 12.39 -0.42 2.03
N LEU A 22 11.31 -0.38 2.81
CA LEU A 22 10.38 0.76 2.83
C LEU A 22 11.13 2.08 3.13
N PRO A 23 10.70 3.20 2.54
CA PRO A 23 11.21 4.52 2.85
C PRO A 23 11.12 4.82 4.35
N ARG A 24 12.04 5.64 4.87
CA ARG A 24 12.17 5.89 6.31
C ARG A 24 11.12 6.86 6.82
N ILE A 25 10.71 6.68 8.07
CA ILE A 25 9.90 7.67 8.79
C ILE A 25 10.67 9.01 8.81
N GLY A 26 9.95 10.09 8.55
CA GLY A 26 10.48 11.44 8.45
C GLY A 26 11.01 11.83 7.07
N SER A 27 11.12 10.89 6.13
CA SER A 27 11.43 11.19 4.73
C SER A 27 10.17 11.50 3.92
N HIS A 28 10.33 12.21 2.81
CA HIS A 28 9.27 12.33 1.82
C HIS A 28 9.05 10.98 1.12
N ALA A 29 7.78 10.65 0.90
CA ALA A 29 7.42 9.52 0.04
C ALA A 29 7.95 9.77 -1.39
N PRO A 30 8.53 8.76 -2.06
CA PRO A 30 8.96 8.89 -3.44
C PRO A 30 7.80 9.34 -4.35
N ASP A 31 8.10 10.24 -5.30
CA ASP A 31 7.12 10.64 -6.29
C ASP A 31 6.69 9.44 -7.14
N VAL A 32 5.39 9.34 -7.35
CA VAL A 32 4.78 8.28 -8.13
C VAL A 32 3.71 8.84 -9.05
N SER A 33 3.52 8.16 -10.19
CA SER A 33 2.37 8.32 -11.04
C SER A 33 1.67 6.97 -11.15
N LEU A 34 0.47 6.87 -10.59
CA LEU A 34 -0.33 5.65 -10.55
C LEU A 34 -1.60 5.84 -11.39
N VAL A 35 -2.21 4.76 -11.83
CA VAL A 35 -3.42 4.81 -12.67
C VAL A 35 -4.63 4.54 -11.80
N ASN A 36 -5.55 5.49 -11.71
CA ASN A 36 -6.80 5.31 -10.98
C ASN A 36 -7.83 4.49 -11.78
N THR A 37 -8.96 4.18 -11.15
CA THR A 37 -10.04 3.38 -11.77
C THR A 37 -10.75 4.06 -12.94
N ARG A 38 -10.48 5.35 -13.19
CA ARG A 38 -10.95 6.12 -14.36
C ARG A 38 -9.90 6.19 -15.48
N LEU A 39 -8.81 5.45 -15.34
CA LEU A 39 -7.66 5.40 -16.28
C LEU A 39 -6.85 6.70 -16.36
N HIS A 40 -6.97 7.58 -15.38
CA HIS A 40 -6.17 8.78 -15.27
C HIS A 40 -4.91 8.52 -14.46
N ASP A 41 -3.80 9.12 -14.89
CA ASP A 41 -2.57 9.17 -14.10
C ASP A 41 -2.75 10.17 -12.95
N VAL A 42 -2.47 9.73 -11.72
CA VAL A 42 -2.54 10.52 -10.50
C VAL A 42 -1.25 10.38 -9.71
N SER A 43 -0.83 11.45 -9.05
CA SER A 43 0.30 11.45 -8.12
C SER A 43 -0.18 11.75 -6.70
N LEU A 44 0.70 11.67 -5.69
CA LEU A 44 0.36 12.02 -4.31
C LEU A 44 -0.15 13.46 -4.17
N MET A 45 0.19 14.35 -5.09
CA MET A 45 -0.30 15.73 -5.13
C MET A 45 -1.81 15.84 -5.37
N HIS A 46 -2.44 14.78 -5.90
CA HIS A 46 -3.90 14.75 -6.06
C HIS A 46 -4.63 14.84 -4.70
N TRP A 47 -3.97 14.41 -3.62
CA TRP A 47 -4.48 14.45 -2.25
C TRP A 47 -3.62 15.35 -1.36
N SER A 48 -3.15 16.49 -1.86
CA SER A 48 -2.23 17.41 -1.17
C SER A 48 -2.81 18.04 0.10
N ASP A 49 -4.13 18.05 0.23
CA ASP A 49 -4.88 18.57 1.38
C ASP A 49 -5.26 17.49 2.41
N LYS A 50 -4.89 16.23 2.15
CA LYS A 50 -5.26 15.10 3.00
C LYS A 50 -4.04 14.37 3.55
N ARG A 51 -4.20 13.79 4.73
CA ARG A 51 -3.33 12.73 5.23
C ARG A 51 -3.64 11.45 4.45
N LYS A 52 -2.67 10.55 4.31
CA LYS A 52 -2.85 9.36 3.47
C LYS A 52 -2.52 8.09 4.25
N ILE A 53 -3.33 7.07 4.08
CA ILE A 53 -2.97 5.68 4.38
C ILE A 53 -2.79 4.99 3.03
N MET A 54 -1.59 4.50 2.75
CA MET A 54 -1.28 3.74 1.55
C MET A 54 -1.07 2.28 1.92
N TYR A 55 -1.98 1.42 1.51
CA TYR A 55 -1.80 -0.02 1.56
C TYR A 55 -1.26 -0.50 0.21
N ILE A 56 -0.10 -1.14 0.24
CA ILE A 56 0.51 -1.79 -0.92
C ILE A 56 0.25 -3.28 -0.77
N GLY A 57 -0.36 -3.90 -1.76
CA GLY A 57 -0.72 -5.32 -1.71
C GLY A 57 -0.22 -6.11 -2.91
N ILE A 58 -0.22 -7.43 -2.78
CA ILE A 58 0.12 -8.34 -3.87
C ILE A 58 -0.93 -8.23 -4.98
N SER A 59 -2.20 -8.34 -4.63
CA SER A 59 -3.36 -8.23 -5.52
C SER A 59 -4.63 -8.12 -4.70
N VAL A 60 -5.59 -7.35 -5.18
CA VAL A 60 -6.95 -7.29 -4.59
C VAL A 60 -7.68 -8.63 -4.68
N ASP A 61 -7.23 -9.52 -5.55
CA ASP A 61 -7.77 -10.88 -5.70
C ASP A 61 -7.10 -11.89 -4.74
N SER A 62 -6.06 -11.49 -3.97
CA SER A 62 -5.51 -12.32 -2.89
C SER A 62 -6.35 -12.14 -1.63
N GLU A 63 -6.60 -13.25 -0.92
CA GLU A 63 -7.47 -13.24 0.26
C GLU A 63 -7.00 -12.28 1.36
N ALA A 64 -5.69 -12.28 1.65
CA ALA A 64 -5.13 -11.40 2.67
C ALA A 64 -5.22 -9.92 2.29
N SER A 65 -4.89 -9.57 1.04
CA SER A 65 -5.02 -8.17 0.57
C SER A 65 -6.48 -7.73 0.51
N ALA A 66 -7.38 -8.60 0.07
CA ALA A 66 -8.82 -8.29 0.05
C ALA A 66 -9.34 -7.95 1.46
N ARG A 67 -9.01 -8.78 2.47
CA ARG A 67 -9.37 -8.50 3.86
C ARG A 67 -8.80 -7.18 4.34
N ALA A 68 -7.51 -6.94 4.10
CA ALA A 68 -6.86 -5.71 4.52
C ALA A 68 -7.54 -4.45 3.92
N VAL A 69 -7.85 -4.47 2.63
CA VAL A 69 -8.52 -3.36 1.96
C VAL A 69 -9.90 -3.09 2.55
N ILE A 70 -10.70 -4.13 2.72
CA ILE A 70 -12.06 -4.01 3.29
C ILE A 70 -12.00 -3.43 4.71
N ARG A 71 -11.09 -3.93 5.56
CA ARG A 71 -10.92 -3.43 6.93
C ARG A 71 -10.45 -1.98 6.98
N PHE A 72 -9.48 -1.61 6.14
CA PHE A 72 -9.05 -0.21 6.05
C PHE A 72 -10.19 0.70 5.60
N ASP A 73 -11.00 0.26 4.63
CA ASP A 73 -12.15 1.04 4.15
C ASP A 73 -13.19 1.25 5.26
N GLU A 74 -13.52 0.19 6.02
CA GLU A 74 -14.43 0.25 7.17
C GLU A 74 -13.94 1.25 8.23
N TYR A 75 -12.65 1.21 8.60
CA TYR A 75 -12.09 2.10 9.61
C TYR A 75 -11.91 3.55 9.10
N ALA A 76 -11.65 3.74 7.81
CA ALA A 76 -11.50 5.07 7.24
C ALA A 76 -12.85 5.73 6.89
N ALA A 77 -13.95 4.97 6.88
CA ALA A 77 -15.28 5.50 6.65
C ALA A 77 -15.63 6.56 7.72
N GLY A 78 -15.96 7.77 7.26
CA GLY A 78 -16.21 8.90 8.16
C GLY A 78 -15.00 9.76 8.53
N CYS A 79 -13.81 9.42 8.01
CA CYS A 79 -12.59 10.24 8.14
C CYS A 79 -12.38 11.06 6.87
N ASP A 80 -13.03 12.22 6.77
CA ASP A 80 -13.05 13.04 5.54
C ASP A 80 -11.67 13.61 5.14
N ASP A 81 -10.75 13.71 6.10
CA ASP A 81 -9.40 14.26 5.93
C ASP A 81 -8.33 13.20 5.59
N ILE A 82 -8.75 11.94 5.41
CA ILE A 82 -7.86 10.84 5.01
C ILE A 82 -8.16 10.44 3.57
N ALA A 83 -7.10 10.23 2.78
CA ALA A 83 -7.14 9.48 1.53
C ALA A 83 -6.63 8.06 1.78
N LEU A 84 -7.46 7.07 1.52
CA LEU A 84 -7.09 5.65 1.59
C LEU A 84 -6.70 5.16 0.20
N LEU A 85 -5.42 4.90 -0.01
CA LEU A 85 -4.82 4.56 -1.30
C LEU A 85 -4.45 3.07 -1.32
N ILE A 86 -5.00 2.32 -2.26
CA ILE A 86 -4.76 0.88 -2.42
C ILE A 86 -3.93 0.66 -3.67
N VAL A 87 -2.68 0.25 -3.50
CA VAL A 87 -1.71 0.14 -4.61
C VAL A 87 -1.34 -1.31 -4.86
N SER A 88 -1.42 -1.74 -6.11
CA SER A 88 -0.94 -3.04 -6.58
C SER A 88 -0.60 -3.00 -8.08
N TYR A 89 -0.15 -4.13 -8.64
CA TYR A 89 -0.02 -4.28 -10.09
C TYR A 89 -1.34 -4.66 -10.79
N ASP A 90 -2.43 -4.85 -10.05
CA ASP A 90 -3.73 -5.11 -10.65
C ASP A 90 -4.10 -4.02 -11.65
N LEU A 91 -4.78 -4.39 -12.72
CA LEU A 91 -5.29 -3.42 -13.67
C LEU A 91 -6.35 -2.52 -13.00
N PRO A 92 -6.51 -1.27 -13.45
CA PRO A 92 -7.56 -0.37 -12.94
C PRO A 92 -8.97 -0.97 -12.99
N PHE A 93 -9.21 -1.86 -13.95
CA PHE A 93 -10.49 -2.59 -14.10
C PHE A 93 -10.72 -3.57 -12.96
N ALA A 94 -9.66 -4.26 -12.49
CA ALA A 94 -9.75 -5.17 -11.35
C ALA A 94 -10.01 -4.41 -10.07
N HIS A 95 -9.31 -3.31 -9.82
CA HIS A 95 -9.58 -2.40 -8.70
C HIS A 95 -11.03 -1.91 -8.70
N LYS A 96 -11.53 -1.48 -9.86
CA LYS A 96 -12.92 -1.03 -10.01
C LYS A 96 -13.92 -2.14 -9.69
N ARG A 97 -13.73 -3.33 -10.26
CA ARG A 97 -14.57 -4.49 -10.00
C ARG A 97 -14.58 -4.85 -8.53
N PHE A 98 -13.40 -4.89 -7.90
CA PHE A 98 -13.25 -5.20 -6.48
C PHE A 98 -13.98 -4.19 -5.60
N GLY A 99 -13.78 -2.89 -5.83
CA GLY A 99 -14.46 -1.83 -5.08
C GLY A 99 -15.98 -1.91 -5.18
N GLN A 100 -16.51 -2.21 -6.37
CA GLN A 100 -17.94 -2.39 -6.58
C GLN A 100 -18.50 -3.66 -5.93
N ALA A 101 -17.74 -4.76 -5.98
CA ALA A 101 -18.16 -6.04 -5.40
C ALA A 101 -18.22 -6.03 -3.88
N HIS A 102 -17.42 -5.17 -3.25
CA HIS A 102 -17.34 -5.05 -1.79
C HIS A 102 -17.92 -3.72 -1.25
N ASP A 103 -18.60 -2.94 -2.09
CA ASP A 103 -19.24 -1.68 -1.72
C ASP A 103 -18.30 -0.72 -0.98
N LEU A 104 -17.00 -0.65 -1.42
CA LEU A 104 -16.01 0.21 -0.78
C LEU A 104 -16.44 1.68 -0.83
N GLN A 105 -16.31 2.39 0.29
CA GLN A 105 -16.81 3.74 0.47
C GLN A 105 -15.75 4.81 0.19
N VAL A 106 -14.51 4.57 0.63
CA VAL A 106 -13.45 5.59 0.62
C VAL A 106 -12.14 5.11 -0.01
N ALA A 107 -11.92 3.79 -0.13
CA ALA A 107 -10.71 3.24 -0.70
C ALA A 107 -10.58 3.54 -2.20
N GLU A 108 -9.47 4.14 -2.60
CA GLU A 108 -9.13 4.43 -3.99
C GLU A 108 -8.13 3.41 -4.52
N GLY A 109 -8.58 2.58 -5.49
CA GLY A 109 -7.73 1.61 -6.16
C GLY A 109 -6.79 2.28 -7.17
N LEU A 110 -5.50 2.02 -7.05
CA LEU A 110 -4.42 2.61 -7.84
C LEU A 110 -3.52 1.52 -8.40
N SER A 111 -3.39 1.50 -9.72
CA SER A 111 -2.56 0.54 -10.43
C SER A 111 -1.17 1.11 -10.70
N ALA A 112 -0.13 0.34 -10.39
CA ALA A 112 1.25 0.66 -10.73
C ALA A 112 1.66 0.17 -12.14
N ILE A 113 0.72 -0.28 -12.97
CA ILE A 113 1.00 -0.90 -14.27
C ILE A 113 1.82 -0.04 -15.23
N ARG A 114 1.73 1.29 -15.11
CA ARG A 114 2.50 2.25 -15.93
C ARG A 114 3.77 2.76 -15.23
N HIS A 115 3.96 2.45 -13.95
CA HIS A 115 5.08 2.95 -13.15
C HIS A 115 5.99 1.80 -12.73
N ALA A 116 6.81 1.31 -13.65
CA ALA A 116 7.68 0.14 -13.44
C ALA A 116 8.62 0.28 -12.24
N GLY A 117 9.05 1.50 -11.89
CA GLY A 117 9.94 1.78 -10.76
C GLY A 117 9.25 1.85 -9.39
N PHE A 118 7.92 1.75 -9.30
CA PHE A 118 7.22 1.90 -8.02
C PHE A 118 7.74 0.92 -6.96
N GLY A 119 7.79 -0.37 -7.30
CA GLY A 119 8.21 -1.40 -6.34
C GLY A 119 9.64 -1.24 -5.86
N GLU A 120 10.54 -0.78 -6.74
CA GLU A 120 11.93 -0.48 -6.38
C GLU A 120 12.04 0.77 -5.52
N ASN A 121 11.36 1.86 -5.89
CA ASN A 121 11.39 3.14 -5.17
C ASN A 121 10.81 3.02 -3.76
N TYR A 122 9.81 2.16 -3.57
CA TYR A 122 9.20 1.90 -2.27
C TYR A 122 9.79 0.69 -1.55
N GLY A 123 10.76 -0.02 -2.16
CA GLY A 123 11.42 -1.17 -1.54
C GLY A 123 10.52 -2.39 -1.33
N VAL A 124 9.45 -2.53 -2.12
CA VAL A 124 8.44 -3.59 -1.98
C VAL A 124 8.46 -4.61 -3.13
N LEU A 125 9.27 -4.40 -4.16
CA LEU A 125 9.35 -5.35 -5.27
C LEU A 125 9.96 -6.67 -4.80
N ILE A 126 9.22 -7.76 -4.90
CA ILE A 126 9.74 -9.11 -4.63
C ILE A 126 10.64 -9.52 -5.78
N VAL A 127 11.88 -9.94 -5.50
CA VAL A 127 12.90 -10.17 -6.53
C VAL A 127 13.18 -11.64 -6.80
N ASP A 128 12.69 -12.55 -5.95
CA ASP A 128 12.89 -13.99 -6.11
C ASP A 128 11.65 -14.80 -5.74
N GLY A 129 11.69 -16.11 -6.03
CA GLY A 129 10.62 -17.03 -5.72
C GLY A 129 9.39 -16.91 -6.62
N PRO A 130 8.28 -17.58 -6.24
CA PRO A 130 7.07 -17.67 -7.07
C PRO A 130 6.29 -16.36 -7.16
N LEU A 131 6.56 -15.40 -6.26
CA LEU A 131 5.94 -14.10 -6.23
C LEU A 131 6.82 -12.99 -6.83
N ALA A 132 7.96 -13.36 -7.44
CA ALA A 132 8.86 -12.39 -8.06
C ALA A 132 8.12 -11.49 -9.07
N GLY A 133 8.38 -10.18 -9.00
CA GLY A 133 7.71 -9.17 -9.81
C GLY A 133 6.43 -8.59 -9.19
N MET A 134 5.93 -9.16 -8.10
CA MET A 134 4.81 -8.61 -7.33
C MET A 134 5.29 -7.71 -6.19
N PHE A 135 4.38 -7.02 -5.53
CA PHE A 135 4.69 -6.20 -4.35
C PHE A 135 4.51 -6.98 -3.06
N SER A 136 5.48 -6.85 -2.17
CA SER A 136 5.36 -7.30 -0.78
C SER A 136 4.33 -6.42 -0.05
N PRO A 137 3.44 -7.01 0.76
CA PRO A 137 2.44 -6.23 1.49
C PRO A 137 3.08 -5.24 2.46
N ALA A 138 2.61 -4.00 2.44
CA ALA A 138 3.13 -2.94 3.28
C ALA A 138 2.09 -1.85 3.53
N VAL A 139 2.24 -1.13 4.64
CA VAL A 139 1.47 0.07 4.97
C VAL A 139 2.41 1.24 5.13
N LEU A 140 2.07 2.36 4.51
CA LEU A 140 2.70 3.65 4.72
C LEU A 140 1.63 4.66 5.13
N VAL A 141 1.92 5.47 6.14
CA VAL A 141 1.06 6.59 6.52
C VAL A 141 1.82 7.87 6.29
N LEU A 142 1.18 8.81 5.59
CA LEU A 142 1.76 10.08 5.19
C LEU A 142 0.96 11.23 5.79
N ASP A 143 1.66 12.29 6.20
CA ASP A 143 1.02 13.56 6.51
C ASP A 143 0.56 14.31 5.24
N GLU A 144 0.00 15.50 5.39
CA GLU A 144 -0.48 16.33 4.29
C GLU A 144 0.66 16.70 3.31
N ASN A 145 1.88 16.79 3.81
CA ASN A 145 3.09 17.12 3.04
C ASN A 145 3.75 15.90 2.40
N ASN A 146 3.11 14.72 2.45
CA ASN A 146 3.67 13.45 1.98
C ASN A 146 4.92 13.00 2.76
N THR A 147 5.10 13.46 3.99
CA THR A 147 6.13 12.94 4.89
C THR A 147 5.63 11.64 5.52
N ILE A 148 6.47 10.62 5.53
CA ILE A 148 6.14 9.32 6.12
C ILE A 148 6.14 9.44 7.64
N VAL A 149 5.02 9.18 8.28
CA VAL A 149 4.85 9.21 9.75
C VAL A 149 4.71 7.81 10.36
N HIS A 150 4.38 6.82 9.54
CA HIS A 150 4.36 5.40 9.94
C HIS A 150 4.69 4.51 8.75
N ARG A 151 5.33 3.38 9.02
CA ARG A 151 5.60 2.34 8.03
C ARG A 151 5.50 0.96 8.68
N GLU A 152 4.94 0.02 7.95
CA GLU A 152 4.86 -1.38 8.33
C GLU A 152 5.13 -2.24 7.09
N HIS A 153 6.10 -3.15 7.18
CA HIS A 153 6.32 -4.19 6.18
C HIS A 153 5.79 -5.51 6.74
N LEU A 154 4.87 -6.13 6.03
CA LEU A 154 4.31 -7.40 6.44
C LEU A 154 5.24 -8.54 5.96
N GLU A 155 6.05 -9.07 6.87
CA GLU A 155 6.97 -10.17 6.55
C GLU A 155 6.25 -11.46 6.14
N ASP A 156 5.02 -11.66 6.62
CA ASP A 156 4.16 -12.76 6.22
C ASP A 156 3.05 -12.24 5.31
N ILE A 157 3.02 -12.73 4.06
CA ILE A 157 2.05 -12.24 3.07
C ILE A 157 0.59 -12.54 3.42
N THR A 158 0.36 -13.43 4.39
CA THR A 158 -0.98 -13.79 4.88
C THR A 158 -1.39 -13.00 6.12
N ALA A 159 -0.46 -12.23 6.71
CA ALA A 159 -0.71 -11.43 7.90
C ALA A 159 -1.61 -10.23 7.57
N GLU A 160 -2.34 -9.80 8.58
CA GLU A 160 -3.07 -8.53 8.52
C GLU A 160 -2.20 -7.38 9.05
N PRO A 161 -2.37 -6.15 8.52
CA PRO A 161 -1.70 -4.96 9.05
C PRO A 161 -2.12 -4.64 10.49
N ASP A 162 -1.25 -3.91 11.19
CA ASP A 162 -1.64 -3.24 12.44
C ASP A 162 -2.44 -1.96 12.12
N TYR A 163 -3.75 -2.14 11.92
CA TYR A 163 -4.67 -1.04 11.61
C TYR A 163 -4.62 0.05 12.68
N LYS A 164 -4.59 -0.34 13.96
CA LYS A 164 -4.54 0.63 15.08
C LYS A 164 -3.28 1.48 15.04
N ALA A 165 -2.13 0.89 14.76
CA ALA A 165 -0.88 1.65 14.63
C ALA A 165 -0.94 2.63 13.47
N ALA A 166 -1.50 2.23 12.32
CA ALA A 166 -1.65 3.10 11.15
C ALA A 166 -2.55 4.32 11.45
N PHE A 167 -3.73 4.11 12.04
CA PHE A 167 -4.65 5.21 12.38
C PHE A 167 -4.12 6.07 13.53
N ARG A 168 -3.51 5.45 14.55
CA ARG A 168 -2.89 6.19 15.67
C ARG A 168 -1.78 7.11 15.20
N ALA A 169 -1.02 6.77 14.17
CA ALA A 169 -0.02 7.64 13.56
C ALA A 169 -0.62 8.94 13.01
N LEU A 170 -1.93 8.95 12.74
CA LEU A 170 -2.72 10.12 12.35
C LEU A 170 -3.48 10.75 13.53
N GLY A 171 -3.26 10.30 14.76
CA GLY A 171 -3.99 10.78 15.93
C GLY A 171 -5.44 10.31 16.02
N ILE A 172 -5.77 9.19 15.36
CA ILE A 172 -7.11 8.60 15.33
C ILE A 172 -7.08 7.28 16.08
N ASP A 173 -7.93 7.15 17.08
CA ASP A 173 -8.17 5.87 17.75
C ASP A 173 -9.35 5.16 17.08
N ILE A 174 -9.15 3.90 16.73
CA ILE A 174 -10.17 3.01 16.17
C ILE A 174 -10.46 1.88 17.16
N ASP A 175 -11.73 1.56 17.33
CA ASP A 175 -12.17 0.38 18.09
C ASP A 175 -12.19 -0.85 17.18
N GLU A 176 -11.83 -2.01 17.73
CA GLU A 176 -11.94 -3.29 17.02
C GLU A 176 -13.35 -3.82 17.01
#